data_89a44b2d7ca0c21df6b04e7e4aeb53c8
#
_entry.id   89a44b2d7ca0c21df6b04e7e4aeb53c8
#
_cell.length_a   1.000
_cell.length_b   1.000
_cell.length_c   1.000
_cell.angle_alpha   90.00
_cell.angle_beta   90.00
_cell.angle_gamma   90.00
#
_symmetry.space_group_name_H-M   'P 1'
#
loop_
_entity.id
_entity.type
_entity.pdbx_description
1 polymer ?
#
loop_
_entity_poly.entity_id
_entity_poly.type
_entity_poly.pdbx_seq_one_letter_code
_entity_poly.pdbx_strand_id
1 'polypeptide(L)'
;MSALPIPAETATETAAPAWLTGFYAKVDSLDIDGVMAGFTPDAVMQFGADDSISGHDAIRAGLNGLFSILDSMKHAIHRIWISTDTTLMEATVTYYMTGGRQVPIPVVTILERRDELIADIQIFIDRVPMTA
;
A
#
# COMPACT_ATOMS: atom_id res chain seq x y z
N MET A 1 21.65 -2.07 17.75
CA MET A 1 21.13 -0.80 17.33
C MET A 1 19.88 -0.48 18.08
N SER A 2 19.76 0.68 18.48
CA SER A 2 18.48 1.02 18.99
C SER A 2 17.78 1.87 17.97
N ALA A 3 16.78 1.32 17.35
CA ALA A 3 15.80 2.15 16.72
C ALA A 3 15.27 3.11 17.79
N LEU A 4 14.88 4.28 17.36
CA LEU A 4 14.12 5.15 18.26
C LEU A 4 12.83 4.42 18.60
N PRO A 5 12.60 4.07 19.86
CA PRO A 5 11.38 3.39 20.22
C PRO A 5 10.20 4.33 20.03
N ILE A 6 9.14 3.83 19.42
CA ILE A 6 7.85 4.51 19.45
C ILE A 6 7.26 4.17 20.82
N PRO A 7 6.97 5.15 21.66
CA PRO A 7 6.32 4.88 22.95
C PRO A 7 5.00 4.13 22.74
N ALA A 8 4.70 3.18 23.59
CA ALA A 8 3.52 2.33 23.44
C ALA A 8 2.23 3.14 23.33
N GLU A 9 2.18 4.30 23.97
CA GLU A 9 1.00 5.17 23.98
C GLU A 9 0.82 5.95 22.66
N THR A 10 1.81 5.97 21.74
CA THR A 10 1.72 6.71 20.49
C THR A 10 1.46 5.82 19.29
N ALA A 11 1.66 4.51 19.41
CA ALA A 11 1.40 3.54 18.36
C ALA A 11 0.46 2.47 18.90
N THR A 12 -0.77 2.45 18.41
CA THR A 12 -1.82 1.57 18.94
C THR A 12 -2.32 0.66 17.83
N GLU A 13 -2.38 -0.64 18.12
CA GLU A 13 -3.06 -1.58 17.26
C GLU A 13 -4.54 -1.26 17.26
N THR A 14 -5.16 -1.24 16.08
CA THR A 14 -6.53 -0.81 15.92
C THR A 14 -7.23 -1.55 14.77
N ALA A 15 -8.55 -1.40 14.72
CA ALA A 15 -9.32 -1.82 13.57
C ALA A 15 -9.03 -0.89 12.38
N ALA A 16 -9.23 -1.39 11.16
CA ALA A 16 -8.99 -0.61 9.96
C ALA A 16 -9.93 0.59 9.89
N PRO A 17 -9.40 1.82 9.80
CA PRO A 17 -10.25 2.99 9.61
C PRO A 17 -10.90 2.98 8.23
N ALA A 18 -12.03 3.66 8.11
CA ALA A 18 -12.81 3.67 6.87
C ALA A 18 -12.03 4.18 5.66
N TRP A 19 -11.16 5.19 5.86
CA TRP A 19 -10.36 5.71 4.75
C TRP A 19 -9.41 4.64 4.18
N LEU A 20 -8.87 3.78 5.04
CA LEU A 20 -7.94 2.73 4.64
C LEU A 20 -8.65 1.61 3.90
N THR A 21 -9.77 1.12 4.44
CA THR A 21 -10.55 0.08 3.77
C THR A 21 -11.11 0.57 2.44
N GLY A 22 -11.54 1.83 2.37
CA GLY A 22 -12.00 2.44 1.12
C GLY A 22 -10.89 2.55 0.08
N PHE A 23 -9.70 2.98 0.51
CA PHE A 23 -8.54 3.06 -0.39
C PHE A 23 -8.18 1.67 -0.96
N TYR A 24 -8.07 0.66 -0.10
CA TYR A 24 -7.70 -0.67 -0.56
C TYR A 24 -8.81 -1.37 -1.36
N ALA A 25 -10.07 -1.03 -1.15
CA ALA A 25 -11.14 -1.51 -2.02
C ALA A 25 -10.92 -1.05 -3.47
N LYS A 26 -10.46 0.18 -3.65
CA LYS A 26 -10.13 0.71 -4.99
C LYS A 26 -8.87 0.08 -5.55
N VAL A 27 -7.83 -0.10 -4.73
CA VAL A 27 -6.62 -0.80 -5.14
C VAL A 27 -6.96 -2.22 -5.61
N ASP A 28 -7.71 -2.95 -4.81
CA ASP A 28 -8.03 -4.36 -5.07
C ASP A 28 -8.88 -4.53 -6.33
N SER A 29 -9.72 -3.55 -6.67
CA SER A 29 -10.51 -3.55 -7.90
C SER A 29 -9.80 -2.93 -9.10
N LEU A 30 -8.53 -2.51 -8.94
CA LEU A 30 -7.73 -1.85 -9.98
C LEU A 30 -8.37 -0.55 -10.49
N ASP A 31 -9.04 0.16 -9.62
CA ASP A 31 -9.66 1.46 -9.93
C ASP A 31 -8.61 2.57 -9.81
N ILE A 32 -7.86 2.79 -10.90
CA ILE A 32 -6.73 3.72 -10.89
C ILE A 32 -7.13 5.14 -10.49
N ASP A 33 -8.25 5.64 -11.00
CA ASP A 33 -8.68 7.00 -10.68
C ASP A 33 -9.08 7.12 -9.21
N GLY A 34 -9.77 6.10 -8.69
CA GLY A 34 -10.12 6.04 -7.28
C GLY A 34 -8.91 5.95 -6.37
N VAL A 35 -7.91 5.17 -6.76
CA VAL A 35 -6.64 5.06 -6.02
C VAL A 35 -5.92 6.42 -6.02
N MET A 36 -5.78 7.04 -7.17
CA MET A 36 -5.06 8.32 -7.29
C MET A 36 -5.73 9.45 -6.52
N ALA A 37 -7.05 9.42 -6.39
CA ALA A 37 -7.78 10.41 -5.59
C ALA A 37 -7.39 10.36 -4.09
N GLY A 38 -6.81 9.26 -3.62
CA GLY A 38 -6.34 9.12 -2.24
C GLY A 38 -4.94 9.67 -1.97
N PHE A 39 -4.23 10.14 -2.99
CA PHE A 39 -2.87 10.64 -2.87
C PHE A 39 -2.80 12.17 -2.95
N THR A 40 -1.84 12.76 -2.19
CA THR A 40 -1.50 14.17 -2.40
C THR A 40 -0.86 14.34 -3.78
N PRO A 41 -0.91 15.58 -4.36
CA PRO A 41 -0.29 15.82 -5.67
C PRO A 41 1.21 15.52 -5.72
N ASP A 42 1.90 15.67 -4.59
CA ASP A 42 3.34 15.46 -4.47
C ASP A 42 3.69 14.15 -3.76
N ALA A 43 2.77 13.21 -3.69
CA ALA A 43 2.97 11.95 -2.98
C ALA A 43 4.21 11.20 -3.47
N VAL A 44 4.81 10.43 -2.56
CA VAL A 44 5.96 9.58 -2.84
C VAL A 44 5.57 8.14 -2.59
N MET A 45 5.96 7.25 -3.50
CA MET A 45 5.73 5.81 -3.37
C MET A 45 7.04 5.06 -3.55
N GLN A 46 7.28 4.10 -2.66
CA GLN A 46 8.32 3.09 -2.86
C GLN A 46 7.70 1.71 -2.84
N PHE A 47 7.94 0.92 -3.87
CA PHE A 47 7.40 -0.42 -4.03
C PHE A 47 8.54 -1.43 -4.01
N GLY A 48 8.65 -2.17 -2.91
CA GLY A 48 9.73 -3.14 -2.72
C GLY A 48 11.10 -2.48 -2.80
N ALA A 49 11.99 -3.09 -3.57
CA ALA A 49 13.35 -2.60 -3.76
C ALA A 49 13.50 -1.60 -4.91
N ASP A 50 12.42 -1.26 -5.59
CA ASP A 50 12.47 -0.28 -6.68
C ASP A 50 12.81 1.11 -6.15
N ASP A 51 13.33 1.99 -7.01
CA ASP A 51 13.53 3.38 -6.66
C ASP A 51 12.18 4.03 -6.34
N SER A 52 12.20 4.96 -5.39
CA SER A 52 10.99 5.71 -5.08
C SER A 52 10.60 6.62 -6.26
N ILE A 53 9.30 6.78 -6.44
CA ILE A 53 8.72 7.65 -7.46
C ILE A 53 7.84 8.69 -6.79
N SER A 54 7.70 9.85 -7.42
CA SER A 54 6.94 10.96 -6.81
C SER A 54 6.05 11.66 -7.84
N GLY A 55 4.92 12.14 -7.33
CA GLY A 55 3.92 12.86 -8.12
C GLY A 55 2.89 11.92 -8.74
N HIS A 56 1.71 12.50 -9.05
CA HIS A 56 0.58 11.73 -9.57
C HIS A 56 0.90 11.00 -10.88
N ASP A 57 1.58 11.67 -11.83
CA ASP A 57 1.85 11.07 -13.14
C ASP A 57 2.74 9.84 -13.00
N ALA A 58 3.81 9.94 -12.21
CA ALA A 58 4.74 8.82 -12.02
C ALA A 58 4.09 7.65 -11.26
N ILE A 59 3.33 7.96 -10.20
CA ILE A 59 2.64 6.93 -9.43
C ILE A 59 1.57 6.25 -10.27
N ARG A 60 0.80 7.01 -11.04
CA ARG A 60 -0.21 6.46 -11.94
C ARG A 60 0.43 5.52 -12.96
N ALA A 61 1.53 5.93 -13.57
CA ALA A 61 2.23 5.10 -14.55
C ALA A 61 2.74 3.79 -13.92
N GLY A 62 3.32 3.87 -12.72
CA GLY A 62 3.80 2.68 -12.01
C GLY A 62 2.67 1.73 -11.66
N LEU A 63 1.56 2.24 -11.14
CA LEU A 63 0.40 1.43 -10.79
C LEU A 63 -0.27 0.84 -12.03
N ASN A 64 -0.39 1.60 -13.11
CA ASN A 64 -0.93 1.08 -14.37
C ASN A 64 -0.09 -0.07 -14.91
N GLY A 65 1.24 0.01 -14.77
CA GLY A 65 2.13 -1.08 -15.14
C GLY A 65 1.82 -2.36 -14.35
N LEU A 66 1.68 -2.24 -13.03
CA LEU A 66 1.30 -3.38 -12.20
C LEU A 66 -0.10 -3.89 -12.55
N PHE A 67 -1.08 -3.00 -12.64
CA PHE A 67 -2.47 -3.38 -12.90
C PHE A 67 -2.64 -4.08 -14.25
N SER A 68 -1.78 -3.77 -15.21
CA SER A 68 -1.87 -4.35 -16.57
C SER A 68 -1.63 -5.85 -16.61
N ILE A 69 -1.00 -6.43 -15.59
CA ILE A 69 -0.72 -7.87 -15.53
C ILE A 69 -1.66 -8.61 -14.58
N LEU A 70 -2.66 -7.92 -14.03
CA LEU A 70 -3.57 -8.47 -13.02
C LEU A 70 -5.02 -8.43 -13.50
N ASP A 71 -5.80 -9.40 -13.03
CA ASP A 71 -7.26 -9.34 -13.07
C ASP A 71 -7.83 -8.60 -11.86
N SER A 72 -7.21 -8.77 -10.71
CA SER A 72 -7.56 -8.09 -9.46
C SER A 72 -6.49 -8.33 -8.41
N MET A 73 -6.68 -7.73 -7.25
CA MET A 73 -5.86 -7.98 -6.05
C MET A 73 -6.79 -8.20 -4.86
N LYS A 74 -6.22 -8.72 -3.78
CA LYS A 74 -6.93 -8.82 -2.50
C LYS A 74 -5.95 -8.58 -1.36
N HIS A 75 -6.19 -7.55 -0.57
CA HIS A 75 -5.45 -7.29 0.66
C HIS A 75 -6.22 -7.89 1.84
N ALA A 76 -5.68 -8.94 2.43
CA ALA A 76 -6.18 -9.47 3.70
C ALA A 76 -5.37 -8.82 4.82
N ILE A 77 -5.96 -7.82 5.46
CA ILE A 77 -5.29 -7.04 6.50
C ILE A 77 -5.32 -7.83 7.81
N HIS A 78 -4.14 -8.03 8.41
CA HIS A 78 -4.00 -8.79 9.65
C HIS A 78 -3.94 -7.88 10.87
N ARG A 79 -3.09 -6.86 10.83
CA ARG A 79 -2.91 -5.91 11.94
C ARG A 79 -2.61 -4.53 11.41
N ILE A 80 -3.06 -3.53 12.16
CA ILE A 80 -2.85 -2.13 11.84
C ILE A 80 -2.43 -1.40 13.10
N TRP A 81 -1.39 -0.58 13.01
CA TRP A 81 -0.97 0.33 14.07
C TRP A 81 -1.02 1.75 13.54
N ILE A 82 -1.57 2.65 14.33
CA ILE A 82 -1.68 4.06 13.97
C ILE A 82 -1.01 4.91 15.05
N SER A 83 -0.15 5.82 14.61
CA SER A 83 0.46 6.85 15.43
C SER A 83 0.33 8.17 14.69
N THR A 84 -0.56 9.03 15.16
CA THR A 84 -0.89 10.32 14.54
C THR A 84 -1.28 10.13 13.06
N ASP A 85 -0.44 10.58 12.14
CA ASP A 85 -0.71 10.49 10.69
C ASP A 85 -0.03 9.30 10.02
N THR A 86 0.66 8.47 10.80
CA THR A 86 1.37 7.30 10.29
C THR A 86 0.58 6.04 10.59
N THR A 87 0.36 5.24 9.55
CA THR A 87 -0.31 3.94 9.66
C THR A 87 0.66 2.85 9.18
N LEU A 88 0.83 1.82 10.00
CA LEU A 88 1.55 0.62 9.63
C LEU A 88 0.54 -0.51 9.47
N MET A 89 0.56 -1.16 8.32
CA MET A 89 -0.39 -2.22 7.98
C MET A 89 0.36 -3.49 7.65
N GLU A 90 0.03 -4.57 8.36
CA GLU A 90 0.50 -5.92 8.04
C GLU A 90 -0.61 -6.66 7.34
N ALA A 91 -0.31 -7.24 6.19
CA ALA A 91 -1.32 -7.88 5.35
C ALA A 91 -0.72 -9.04 4.55
N THR A 92 -1.59 -9.82 3.93
CA THR A 92 -1.24 -10.69 2.82
C THR A 92 -1.94 -10.12 1.59
N VAL A 93 -1.18 -9.77 0.57
CA VAL A 93 -1.76 -9.38 -0.72
C VAL A 93 -1.76 -10.60 -1.64
N THR A 94 -2.91 -10.91 -2.21
CA THR A 94 -3.00 -11.93 -3.25
C THR A 94 -3.15 -11.23 -4.59
N TYR A 95 -2.21 -11.50 -5.50
CA TYR A 95 -2.28 -11.01 -6.87
C TYR A 95 -2.97 -12.07 -7.73
N TYR A 96 -4.08 -11.69 -8.34
CA TYR A 96 -4.78 -12.55 -9.29
C TYR A 96 -4.26 -12.19 -10.67
N MET A 97 -3.28 -12.97 -11.13
CA MET A 97 -2.57 -12.69 -12.38
C MET A 97 -3.46 -12.97 -13.59
N THR A 98 -3.31 -12.17 -14.62
CA THR A 98 -3.89 -12.48 -15.93
C THR A 98 -3.42 -13.87 -16.36
N GLY A 99 -4.36 -14.76 -16.70
CA GLY A 99 -4.03 -16.16 -16.99
C GLY A 99 -4.39 -17.12 -15.84
N GLY A 100 -4.82 -16.60 -14.69
CA GLY A 100 -5.43 -17.40 -13.62
C GLY A 100 -4.53 -17.77 -12.45
N ARG A 101 -3.23 -17.42 -12.49
CA ARG A 101 -2.34 -17.73 -11.37
C ARG A 101 -2.63 -16.81 -10.19
N GLN A 102 -2.69 -17.37 -8.98
CA GLN A 102 -2.88 -16.63 -7.74
C GLN A 102 -1.58 -16.63 -6.95
N VAL A 103 -1.13 -15.44 -6.54
CA VAL A 103 0.16 -15.29 -5.85
C VAL A 103 -0.04 -14.52 -4.55
N PRO A 104 -0.16 -15.22 -3.40
CA PRO A 104 -0.24 -14.56 -2.10
C PRO A 104 1.16 -14.22 -1.59
N ILE A 105 1.34 -12.98 -1.12
CA ILE A 105 2.61 -12.48 -0.62
C ILE A 105 2.40 -11.70 0.67
N PRO A 106 3.19 -11.97 1.74
CA PRO A 106 3.18 -11.11 2.93
C PRO A 106 3.68 -9.70 2.59
N VAL A 107 3.07 -8.71 3.18
CA VAL A 107 3.42 -7.32 2.93
C VAL A 107 3.26 -6.48 4.19
N VAL A 108 4.19 -5.54 4.40
CA VAL A 108 4.04 -4.49 5.39
C VAL A 108 4.08 -3.16 4.66
N THR A 109 3.10 -2.32 4.90
CA THR A 109 2.99 -1.02 4.26
C THR A 109 2.96 0.07 5.32
N ILE A 110 3.76 1.11 5.12
CA ILE A 110 3.73 2.31 5.95
C ILE A 110 3.14 3.44 5.13
N LEU A 111 2.05 4.03 5.63
CA LEU A 111 1.35 5.12 4.96
C LEU A 111 1.43 6.35 5.85
N GLU A 112 1.87 7.47 5.29
CA GLU A 112 1.85 8.76 5.98
C GLU A 112 0.85 9.67 5.29
N ARG A 113 -0.03 10.28 6.07
CA ARG A 113 -1.11 11.14 5.56
C ARG A 113 -0.82 12.60 5.86
N ARG A 114 -1.29 13.46 4.98
CA ARG A 114 -1.29 14.91 5.13
C ARG A 114 -2.60 15.43 4.57
N ASP A 115 -3.35 16.19 5.37
CA ASP A 115 -4.65 16.73 4.95
C ASP A 115 -5.60 15.63 4.45
N GLU A 116 -5.65 14.52 5.18
CA GLU A 116 -6.52 13.37 4.90
C GLU A 116 -6.16 12.58 3.63
N LEU A 117 -5.05 12.90 2.97
CA LEU A 117 -4.57 12.18 1.80
C LEU A 117 -3.21 11.52 2.09
N ILE A 118 -2.89 10.48 1.34
CA ILE A 118 -1.62 9.78 1.47
C ILE A 118 -0.53 10.61 0.81
N ALA A 119 0.47 11.03 1.61
CA ALA A 119 1.61 11.80 1.13
C ALA A 119 2.84 10.93 0.89
N ASP A 120 2.93 9.80 1.58
CA ASP A 120 4.04 8.87 1.45
C ASP A 120 3.52 7.45 1.67
N ILE A 121 3.93 6.52 0.83
CA ILE A 121 3.61 5.12 0.99
C ILE A 121 4.85 4.28 0.70
N GLN A 122 5.23 3.45 1.66
CA GLN A 122 6.34 2.51 1.53
C GLN A 122 5.81 1.09 1.66
N ILE A 123 6.03 0.29 0.64
CA ILE A 123 5.50 -1.07 0.54
C ILE A 123 6.66 -2.04 0.64
N PHE A 124 6.78 -2.71 1.78
CA PHE A 124 7.84 -3.69 2.05
C PHE A 124 7.35 -5.07 1.63
N ILE A 125 7.78 -5.51 0.47
CA ILE A 125 7.29 -6.71 -0.17
C ILE A 125 8.39 -7.37 -0.98
N ASP A 126 8.41 -8.71 -0.97
CA ASP A 126 9.22 -9.50 -1.89
C ASP A 126 8.35 -9.95 -3.06
N ARG A 127 8.63 -9.42 -4.26
CA ARG A 127 7.84 -9.70 -5.46
C ARG A 127 8.34 -10.89 -6.27
N VAL A 128 9.41 -11.56 -5.83
CA VAL A 128 9.94 -12.72 -6.56
C VAL A 128 8.87 -13.77 -6.86
N PRO A 129 7.93 -14.10 -5.95
CA PRO A 129 6.87 -15.05 -6.25
C PRO A 129 6.00 -14.69 -7.46
N MET A 130 5.88 -13.40 -7.81
CA MET A 130 5.11 -12.97 -8.98
C MET A 130 5.80 -13.33 -10.30
N THR A 131 7.11 -13.49 -10.27
CA THR A 131 7.93 -13.75 -11.46
C THR A 131 8.21 -15.25 -11.67
N ALA A 132 7.86 -16.06 -10.71
CA ALA A 132 8.12 -17.50 -10.73
C ALA A 132 7.23 -18.25 -11.75
#